data_b88646e34e622836b001ae8378a0ba68
#
_entry.id   b88646e34e622836b001ae8378a0ba68
#
_cell.length_a   1.000
_cell.length_b   1.000
_cell.length_c   1.000
_cell.angle_alpha   90.00
_cell.angle_beta   90.00
_cell.angle_gamma   90.00
#
_symmetry.space_group_name_H-M   'P 1'
#
loop_
_entity.id
_entity.type
_entity.pdbx_description
1 polymer ?
#
loop_
_entity_poly.entity_id
_entity_poly.type
_entity_poly.pdbx_seq_one_letter_code
_entity_poly.pdbx_strand_id
1 'polypeptide(L)'
;MADQPLTDVLTGIKQLLWPDEGVKQRQKRRRILSVANQQFLKSGYRKASIQEIATASGVSKGSIYLYFNSKAELLVQVLAFESEAYFEQLLAVLASQVAPLERLRQFLYLGVQQNDSSPLLAKLRAKDGDMQLALQEVDTGKGVVRDYLQTEILLLEGLVRAVLSPKVSPARRRQVTNIVYD
;
A
#
# COMPACT_ATOMS: atom_id res chain seq x y z
N MET A 1 22.61 9.73 -8.12
CA MET A 1 21.45 9.75 -9.05
C MET A 1 20.60 8.46 -9.01
N ALA A 2 20.70 7.63 -7.95
CA ALA A 2 19.91 6.39 -7.83
C ALA A 2 18.63 6.53 -6.95
N ASP A 3 18.43 7.69 -6.30
CA ASP A 3 17.35 7.89 -5.32
C ASP A 3 16.09 8.55 -5.90
N GLN A 4 16.12 9.08 -7.13
CA GLN A 4 15.00 9.79 -7.74
C GLN A 4 13.73 8.91 -7.89
N PRO A 5 13.81 7.68 -8.42
CA PRO A 5 12.64 6.82 -8.56
C PRO A 5 11.97 6.49 -7.22
N LEU A 6 12.78 6.32 -6.18
CA LEU A 6 12.29 5.98 -4.84
C LEU A 6 11.55 7.15 -4.18
N THR A 7 12.09 8.37 -4.33
CA THR A 7 11.47 9.59 -3.82
C THR A 7 10.12 9.85 -4.50
N ASP A 8 10.02 9.63 -5.81
CA ASP A 8 8.79 9.83 -6.58
C ASP A 8 7.70 8.84 -6.13
N VAL A 9 8.09 7.59 -5.93
CA VAL A 9 7.18 6.54 -5.45
C VAL A 9 6.69 6.82 -4.03
N LEU A 10 7.58 7.17 -3.11
CA LEU A 10 7.20 7.55 -1.73
C LEU A 10 6.31 8.79 -1.72
N THR A 11 6.52 9.73 -2.62
CA THR A 11 5.68 10.90 -2.78
C THR A 11 4.28 10.51 -3.26
N GLY A 12 4.17 9.60 -4.24
CA GLY A 12 2.90 9.06 -4.72
C GLY A 12 2.12 8.35 -3.62
N ILE A 13 2.78 7.51 -2.82
CA ILE A 13 2.17 6.84 -1.67
C ILE A 13 1.69 7.86 -0.64
N LYS A 14 2.51 8.87 -0.31
CA LYS A 14 2.10 9.94 0.60
C LYS A 14 0.86 10.66 0.11
N GLN A 15 0.77 11.00 -1.16
CA GLN A 15 -0.41 11.66 -1.74
C GLN A 15 -1.64 10.76 -1.71
N LEU A 16 -1.48 9.45 -1.86
CA LEU A 16 -2.57 8.49 -1.75
C LEU A 16 -3.08 8.38 -0.31
N LEU A 17 -2.18 8.29 0.66
CA LEU A 17 -2.49 8.15 2.08
C LEU A 17 -2.99 9.46 2.70
N TRP A 18 -2.34 10.57 2.36
CA TRP A 18 -2.57 11.89 2.93
C TRP A 18 -2.76 12.95 1.82
N PRO A 19 -3.87 12.88 1.06
CA PRO A 19 -4.17 13.90 0.07
C PRO A 19 -4.34 15.27 0.74
N ASP A 20 -4.00 16.32 0.02
CA ASP A 20 -4.20 17.70 0.48
C ASP A 20 -5.70 18.03 0.50
N GLU A 21 -6.33 17.82 1.64
CA GLU A 21 -7.75 18.01 1.86
C GLU A 21 -8.02 18.62 3.24
N GLY A 22 -9.11 19.37 3.36
CA GLY A 22 -9.52 19.98 4.63
C GLY A 22 -9.84 18.95 5.71
N VAL A 23 -9.73 19.34 6.98
CA VAL A 23 -9.93 18.46 8.15
C VAL A 23 -11.26 17.69 8.08
N LYS A 24 -12.37 18.37 7.73
CA LYS A 24 -13.70 17.75 7.64
C LYS A 24 -13.77 16.71 6.51
N GLN A 25 -13.16 16.99 5.35
CA GLN A 25 -13.09 16.06 4.23
C GLN A 25 -12.26 14.83 4.61
N ARG A 26 -11.10 15.02 5.25
CA ARG A 26 -10.24 13.92 5.74
C ARG A 26 -10.97 13.03 6.73
N GLN A 27 -11.67 13.59 7.71
CA GLN A 27 -12.45 12.82 8.67
C GLN A 27 -13.55 12.00 7.98
N LYS A 28 -14.27 12.60 7.02
CA LYS A 28 -15.31 11.92 6.26
C LYS A 28 -14.74 10.79 5.40
N ARG A 29 -13.63 11.05 4.69
CA ARG A 29 -12.91 10.06 3.89
C ARG A 29 -12.44 8.88 4.74
N ARG A 30 -11.78 9.13 5.88
CA ARG A 30 -11.33 8.08 6.82
C ARG A 30 -12.48 7.23 7.33
N ARG A 31 -13.63 7.83 7.63
CA ARG A 31 -14.84 7.10 8.04
C ARG A 31 -15.33 6.18 6.92
N ILE A 32 -15.39 6.65 5.68
CA ILE A 32 -15.76 5.83 4.52
C ILE A 32 -14.77 4.65 4.36
N LEU A 33 -13.47 4.91 4.42
CA LEU A 33 -12.43 3.88 4.30
C LEU A 33 -12.54 2.81 5.40
N SER A 34 -12.76 3.22 6.66
CA SER A 34 -12.94 2.30 7.78
C SER A 34 -14.18 1.40 7.60
N VAL A 35 -15.31 1.95 7.17
CA VAL A 35 -16.53 1.17 6.89
C VAL A 35 -16.33 0.26 5.69
N ALA A 36 -15.70 0.76 4.62
CA ALA A 36 -15.43 -0.03 3.43
C ALA A 36 -14.50 -1.22 3.74
N ASN A 37 -13.48 -1.02 4.58
CA ASN A 37 -12.60 -2.08 5.07
C ASN A 37 -13.42 -3.21 5.72
N GLN A 38 -14.27 -2.88 6.68
CA GLN A 38 -15.14 -3.85 7.35
C GLN A 38 -16.03 -4.61 6.35
N GLN A 39 -16.61 -3.92 5.38
CA GLN A 39 -17.46 -4.53 4.36
C GLN A 39 -16.68 -5.46 3.40
N PHE A 40 -15.50 -5.06 2.96
CA PHE A 40 -14.64 -5.90 2.12
C PHE A 40 -14.14 -7.14 2.85
N LEU A 41 -13.80 -7.02 4.14
CA LEU A 41 -13.42 -8.17 4.97
C LEU A 41 -14.59 -9.14 5.18
N LYS A 42 -15.79 -8.62 5.45
CA LYS A 42 -16.99 -9.40 5.75
C LYS A 42 -17.55 -10.11 4.53
N SER A 43 -17.67 -9.41 3.41
CA SER A 43 -18.45 -9.86 2.25
C SER A 43 -17.59 -10.19 1.02
N GLY A 44 -16.31 -9.84 1.03
CA GLY A 44 -15.43 -9.87 -0.16
C GLY A 44 -15.71 -8.71 -1.10
N TYR A 45 -14.80 -8.50 -2.05
CA TYR A 45 -14.89 -7.39 -3.00
C TYR A 45 -16.16 -7.45 -3.86
N ARG A 46 -16.47 -8.64 -4.42
CA ARG A 46 -17.60 -8.79 -5.35
C ARG A 46 -18.94 -8.41 -4.70
N LYS A 47 -19.19 -8.93 -3.50
CA LYS A 47 -20.47 -8.78 -2.79
C LYS A 47 -20.61 -7.46 -2.05
N ALA A 48 -19.51 -6.78 -1.73
CA ALA A 48 -19.56 -5.49 -1.05
C ALA A 48 -20.29 -4.45 -1.90
N SER A 49 -21.27 -3.77 -1.28
CA SER A 49 -22.14 -2.79 -1.94
C SER A 49 -21.74 -1.37 -1.57
N ILE A 50 -21.51 -0.52 -2.59
CA ILE A 50 -21.27 0.92 -2.38
C ILE A 50 -22.45 1.58 -1.66
N GLN A 51 -23.68 1.12 -1.90
CA GLN A 51 -24.87 1.64 -1.21
C GLN A 51 -24.84 1.33 0.30
N GLU A 52 -24.47 0.11 0.67
CA GLU A 52 -24.35 -0.29 2.08
C GLU A 52 -23.22 0.45 2.78
N ILE A 53 -22.06 0.60 2.10
CA ILE A 53 -20.93 1.38 2.60
C ILE A 53 -21.35 2.84 2.83
N ALA A 54 -22.08 3.45 1.89
CA ALA A 54 -22.57 4.81 2.01
C ALA A 54 -23.50 4.98 3.22
N THR A 55 -24.49 4.09 3.35
CA THR A 55 -25.46 4.09 4.46
C THR A 55 -24.74 3.93 5.81
N ALA A 56 -23.85 2.95 5.94
CA ALA A 56 -23.11 2.69 7.18
C ALA A 56 -22.11 3.82 7.50
N SER A 57 -21.61 4.53 6.48
CA SER A 57 -20.73 5.71 6.66
C SER A 57 -21.52 7.00 6.95
N GLY A 58 -22.87 6.98 6.93
CA GLY A 58 -23.71 8.18 7.10
C GLY A 58 -23.54 9.20 5.99
N VAL A 59 -23.37 8.74 4.73
CA VAL A 59 -23.24 9.58 3.55
C VAL A 59 -24.13 9.08 2.40
N SER A 60 -24.37 9.91 1.39
CA SER A 60 -25.03 9.47 0.15
C SER A 60 -24.07 8.67 -0.72
N LYS A 61 -24.60 7.78 -1.58
CA LYS A 61 -23.82 7.07 -2.60
C LYS A 61 -23.04 8.04 -3.51
N GLY A 62 -23.65 9.17 -3.90
CA GLY A 62 -22.99 10.22 -4.67
C GLY A 62 -21.81 10.84 -3.92
N SER A 63 -21.91 10.96 -2.59
CA SER A 63 -20.78 11.45 -1.78
C SER A 63 -19.58 10.50 -1.82
N ILE A 64 -19.76 9.18 -1.94
CA ILE A 64 -18.65 8.24 -2.10
C ILE A 64 -17.92 8.51 -3.42
N TYR A 65 -18.66 8.69 -4.51
CA TYR A 65 -18.09 8.94 -5.83
C TYR A 65 -17.41 10.32 -5.98
N LEU A 66 -17.59 11.24 -5.03
CA LEU A 66 -16.79 12.47 -4.95
C LEU A 66 -15.34 12.20 -4.43
N TYR A 67 -15.13 11.10 -3.70
CA TYR A 67 -13.83 10.72 -3.16
C TYR A 67 -13.15 9.60 -3.95
N PHE A 68 -13.92 8.70 -4.54
CA PHE A 68 -13.43 7.46 -5.16
C PHE A 68 -14.19 7.23 -6.49
N ASN A 69 -13.48 7.20 -7.61
CA ASN A 69 -14.10 7.08 -8.94
C ASN A 69 -14.76 5.71 -9.17
N SER A 70 -14.33 4.67 -8.43
CA SER A 70 -14.86 3.31 -8.57
C SER A 70 -14.78 2.54 -7.25
N LYS A 71 -15.46 1.38 -7.19
CA LYS A 71 -15.33 0.44 -6.07
C LYS A 71 -13.90 -0.13 -5.98
N ALA A 72 -13.26 -0.34 -7.12
CA ALA A 72 -11.89 -0.82 -7.17
C ALA A 72 -10.91 0.23 -6.62
N GLU A 73 -11.08 1.51 -6.98
CA GLU A 73 -10.28 2.59 -6.38
C GLU A 73 -10.52 2.71 -4.87
N LEU A 74 -11.77 2.57 -4.41
CA LEU A 74 -12.07 2.54 -2.98
C LEU A 74 -11.32 1.40 -2.27
N LEU A 75 -11.26 0.20 -2.85
CA LEU A 75 -10.49 -0.91 -2.27
C LEU A 75 -8.99 -0.59 -2.19
N VAL A 76 -8.40 -0.02 -3.25
CA VAL A 76 -6.98 0.39 -3.24
C VAL A 76 -6.71 1.39 -2.12
N GLN A 77 -7.59 2.36 -1.97
CA GLN A 77 -7.49 3.35 -0.90
C GLN A 77 -7.69 2.73 0.51
N VAL A 78 -8.48 1.66 0.63
CA VAL A 78 -8.61 0.90 1.87
C VAL A 78 -7.32 0.12 2.17
N LEU A 79 -6.68 -0.50 1.18
CA LEU A 79 -5.38 -1.16 1.36
C LEU A 79 -4.32 -0.16 1.83
N ALA A 80 -4.28 1.03 1.21
CA ALA A 80 -3.39 2.11 1.64
C ALA A 80 -3.71 2.57 3.07
N PHE A 81 -4.98 2.70 3.42
CA PHE A 81 -5.43 3.08 4.77
C PHE A 81 -5.05 2.05 5.83
N GLU A 82 -5.17 0.73 5.56
CA GLU A 82 -4.65 -0.32 6.44
C GLU A 82 -3.14 -0.22 6.64
N SER A 83 -2.42 0.26 5.63
CA SER A 83 -0.96 0.35 5.64
C SER A 83 -0.42 1.69 6.16
N GLU A 84 -1.28 2.62 6.59
CA GLU A 84 -0.88 3.98 7.01
C GLU A 84 0.21 3.95 8.09
N ALA A 85 -0.02 3.20 9.17
CA ALA A 85 0.93 3.09 10.28
C ALA A 85 2.27 2.43 9.86
N TYR A 86 2.21 1.46 8.97
CA TYR A 86 3.39 0.84 8.39
C TYR A 86 4.22 1.86 7.60
N PHE A 87 3.59 2.67 6.74
CA PHE A 87 4.31 3.67 5.97
C PHE A 87 4.90 4.78 6.83
N GLU A 88 4.23 5.20 7.90
CA GLU A 88 4.80 6.16 8.86
C GLU A 88 6.08 5.62 9.49
N GLN A 89 6.07 4.37 9.96
CA GLN A 89 7.23 3.70 10.53
C GLN A 89 8.33 3.47 9.49
N LEU A 90 7.96 3.05 8.28
CA LEU A 90 8.89 2.85 7.17
C LEU A 90 9.63 4.15 6.83
N LEU A 91 8.93 5.27 6.73
CA LEU A 91 9.54 6.58 6.48
C LEU A 91 10.52 6.96 7.59
N ALA A 92 10.20 6.67 8.86
CA ALA A 92 11.10 6.90 9.99
C ALA A 92 12.37 6.04 9.89
N VAL A 93 12.23 4.76 9.53
CA VAL A 93 13.36 3.86 9.29
C VAL A 93 14.27 4.36 8.16
N LEU A 94 13.67 4.79 7.04
CA LEU A 94 14.43 5.30 5.90
C LEU A 94 15.17 6.62 6.20
N ALA A 95 14.58 7.49 7.03
CA ALA A 95 15.18 8.73 7.47
C ALA A 95 16.22 8.55 8.59
N SER A 96 16.30 7.37 9.21
CA SER A 96 17.21 7.11 10.35
C SER A 96 18.68 7.10 9.93
N GLN A 97 19.57 7.48 10.84
CA GLN A 97 21.04 7.48 10.65
C GLN A 97 21.67 6.16 11.12
N VAL A 98 20.91 5.06 11.15
CA VAL A 98 21.44 3.74 11.53
C VAL A 98 22.28 3.12 10.41
N ALA A 99 23.11 2.12 10.75
CA ALA A 99 23.91 1.40 9.78
C ALA A 99 23.00 0.71 8.71
N PRO A 100 23.47 0.56 7.46
CA PRO A 100 22.68 -0.02 6.37
C PRO A 100 22.07 -1.39 6.69
N LEU A 101 22.81 -2.27 7.36
CA LEU A 101 22.33 -3.59 7.77
C LEU A 101 21.17 -3.49 8.79
N GLU A 102 21.30 -2.59 9.75
CA GLU A 102 20.25 -2.37 10.76
C GLU A 102 18.98 -1.78 10.11
N ARG A 103 19.13 -0.87 9.15
CA ARG A 103 18.01 -0.32 8.38
C ARG A 103 17.29 -1.42 7.59
N LEU A 104 18.04 -2.31 6.94
CA LEU A 104 17.48 -3.47 6.25
C LEU A 104 16.74 -4.40 7.23
N ARG A 105 17.31 -4.67 8.40
CA ARG A 105 16.66 -5.49 9.44
C ARG A 105 15.34 -4.89 9.91
N GLN A 106 15.32 -3.58 10.16
CA GLN A 106 14.10 -2.87 10.58
C GLN A 106 13.04 -2.87 9.47
N PHE A 107 13.43 -2.66 8.22
CA PHE A 107 12.53 -2.77 7.07
C PHE A 107 11.86 -4.16 6.99
N LEU A 108 12.64 -5.23 7.04
CA LEU A 108 12.12 -6.60 6.99
C LEU A 108 11.20 -6.91 8.17
N TYR A 109 11.55 -6.45 9.36
CA TYR A 109 10.72 -6.63 10.56
C TYR A 109 9.36 -5.94 10.42
N LEU A 110 9.34 -4.70 9.92
CA LEU A 110 8.10 -3.97 9.63
C LEU A 110 7.24 -4.70 8.59
N GLY A 111 7.84 -5.24 7.54
CA GLY A 111 7.13 -6.01 6.51
C GLY A 111 6.44 -7.25 7.08
N VAL A 112 7.10 -7.98 7.99
CA VAL A 112 6.49 -9.13 8.68
C VAL A 112 5.32 -8.67 9.56
N GLN A 113 5.50 -7.64 10.38
CA GLN A 113 4.42 -7.11 11.22
C GLN A 113 3.22 -6.60 10.40
N GLN A 114 3.47 -5.96 9.26
CA GLN A 114 2.41 -5.49 8.35
C GLN A 114 1.57 -6.64 7.82
N ASN A 115 2.19 -7.78 7.50
CA ASN A 115 1.46 -8.95 7.02
C ASN A 115 0.43 -9.46 8.03
N ASP A 116 0.75 -9.41 9.32
CA ASP A 116 -0.14 -9.84 10.39
C ASP A 116 -1.22 -8.81 10.72
N SER A 117 -0.96 -7.53 10.49
CA SER A 117 -1.84 -6.43 10.87
C SER A 117 -2.80 -5.96 9.77
N SER A 118 -2.65 -6.45 8.53
CA SER A 118 -3.47 -6.05 7.39
C SER A 118 -4.14 -7.24 6.69
N PRO A 119 -5.36 -7.63 7.12
CA PRO A 119 -6.05 -8.81 6.58
C PRO A 119 -6.38 -8.73 5.10
N LEU A 120 -6.69 -7.52 4.56
CA LEU A 120 -6.94 -7.37 3.12
C LEU A 120 -5.65 -7.49 2.31
N LEU A 121 -4.53 -6.97 2.82
CA LEU A 121 -3.22 -7.12 2.19
C LEU A 121 -2.78 -8.60 2.19
N ALA A 122 -3.05 -9.34 3.27
CA ALA A 122 -2.80 -10.78 3.33
C ALA A 122 -3.58 -11.53 2.24
N LYS A 123 -4.87 -11.20 2.01
CA LYS A 123 -5.65 -11.76 0.89
C LYS A 123 -5.05 -11.41 -0.47
N LEU A 124 -4.56 -10.17 -0.63
CA LEU A 124 -3.89 -9.74 -1.86
C LEU A 124 -2.65 -10.59 -2.15
N ARG A 125 -1.78 -10.78 -1.16
CA ARG A 125 -0.56 -11.62 -1.27
C ARG A 125 -0.89 -13.09 -1.52
N ALA A 126 -1.96 -13.60 -0.92
CA ALA A 126 -2.47 -14.96 -1.17
C ALA A 126 -3.10 -15.14 -2.56
N LYS A 127 -3.09 -14.11 -3.41
CA LYS A 127 -3.71 -14.10 -4.74
C LYS A 127 -5.19 -14.48 -4.70
N ASP A 128 -5.92 -14.01 -3.66
CA ASP A 128 -7.36 -14.20 -3.54
C ASP A 128 -8.08 -13.74 -4.82
N GLY A 129 -9.03 -14.55 -5.31
CA GLY A 129 -9.68 -14.30 -6.61
C GLY A 129 -10.49 -12.99 -6.64
N ASP A 130 -11.08 -12.57 -5.52
CA ASP A 130 -11.79 -11.30 -5.41
C ASP A 130 -10.81 -10.11 -5.48
N MET A 131 -9.64 -10.24 -4.86
CA MET A 131 -8.58 -9.23 -4.94
C MET A 131 -8.00 -9.11 -6.34
N GLN A 132 -7.75 -10.25 -7.03
CA GLN A 132 -7.25 -10.25 -8.40
C GLN A 132 -8.24 -9.57 -9.36
N LEU A 133 -9.55 -9.81 -9.20
CA LEU A 133 -10.58 -9.13 -9.99
C LEU A 133 -10.55 -7.61 -9.77
N ALA A 134 -10.49 -7.17 -8.51
CA ALA A 134 -10.42 -5.75 -8.18
C ALA A 134 -9.20 -5.07 -8.78
N LEU A 135 -8.03 -5.75 -8.76
CA LEU A 135 -6.81 -5.24 -9.37
C LEU A 135 -6.95 -5.07 -10.89
N GLN A 136 -7.58 -6.02 -11.58
CA GLN A 136 -7.84 -5.92 -13.02
C GLN A 136 -8.73 -4.72 -13.35
N GLU A 137 -9.74 -4.44 -12.51
CA GLU A 137 -10.62 -3.28 -12.69
C GLU A 137 -9.89 -1.93 -12.49
N VAL A 138 -8.86 -1.88 -11.63
CA VAL A 138 -8.06 -0.67 -11.38
C VAL A 138 -7.02 -0.44 -12.47
N ASP A 139 -6.47 -1.49 -13.05
CA ASP A 139 -5.32 -1.41 -13.97
C ASP A 139 -5.67 -0.78 -15.34
N THR A 140 -6.97 -0.49 -15.57
CA THR A 140 -7.43 0.14 -16.81
C THR A 140 -6.98 1.60 -16.99
N GLY A 141 -6.19 2.20 -16.06
CA GLY A 141 -5.78 3.59 -16.27
C GLY A 141 -4.66 4.23 -15.48
N LYS A 142 -4.25 3.75 -14.31
CA LYS A 142 -3.32 4.54 -13.47
C LYS A 142 -2.20 3.78 -12.75
N GLY A 143 -2.00 2.49 -12.96
CA GLY A 143 -0.84 1.76 -12.40
C GLY A 143 -0.62 1.81 -10.88
N VAL A 144 -1.45 2.54 -10.12
CA VAL A 144 -1.24 2.88 -8.71
C VAL A 144 -1.04 1.65 -7.82
N VAL A 145 -1.76 0.56 -8.09
CA VAL A 145 -1.61 -0.69 -7.32
C VAL A 145 -0.32 -1.40 -7.68
N ARG A 146 0.00 -1.45 -8.97
CA ARG A 146 1.28 -2.01 -9.45
C ARG A 146 2.44 -1.22 -8.86
N ASP A 147 2.34 0.12 -8.87
CA ASP A 147 3.37 1.00 -8.32
C ASP A 147 3.50 0.81 -6.80
N TYR A 148 2.39 0.60 -6.08
CA TYR A 148 2.38 0.27 -4.65
C TYR A 148 3.12 -1.04 -4.37
N LEU A 149 2.80 -2.13 -5.08
CA LEU A 149 3.45 -3.43 -4.89
C LEU A 149 4.92 -3.41 -5.35
N GLN A 150 5.23 -2.68 -6.43
CA GLN A 150 6.60 -2.52 -6.91
C GLN A 150 7.45 -1.67 -5.97
N THR A 151 6.84 -0.78 -5.19
CA THR A 151 7.57 0.08 -4.24
C THR A 151 8.30 -0.72 -3.19
N GLU A 152 7.66 -1.72 -2.59
CA GLU A 152 8.31 -2.56 -1.57
C GLU A 152 9.53 -3.27 -2.15
N ILE A 153 9.43 -3.76 -3.38
CA ILE A 153 10.54 -4.43 -4.08
C ILE A 153 11.68 -3.45 -4.35
N LEU A 154 11.39 -2.25 -4.85
CA LEU A 154 12.39 -1.23 -5.12
C LEU A 154 13.09 -0.75 -3.84
N LEU A 155 12.33 -0.60 -2.75
CA LEU A 155 12.88 -0.28 -1.43
C LEU A 155 13.84 -1.37 -0.95
N LEU A 156 13.42 -2.62 -1.01
CA LEU A 156 14.26 -3.75 -0.62
C LEU A 156 15.52 -3.83 -1.47
N GLU A 157 15.42 -3.69 -2.79
CA GLU A 157 16.59 -3.66 -3.68
C GLU A 157 17.57 -2.54 -3.30
N GLY A 158 17.07 -1.34 -3.00
CA GLY A 158 17.88 -0.21 -2.54
C GLY A 158 18.61 -0.51 -1.23
N LEU A 159 17.90 -1.05 -0.23
CA LEU A 159 18.45 -1.41 1.07
C LEU A 159 19.46 -2.54 0.97
N VAL A 160 19.18 -3.58 0.20
CA VAL A 160 20.12 -4.68 -0.06
C VAL A 160 21.38 -4.15 -0.77
N ARG A 161 21.24 -3.24 -1.73
CA ARG A 161 22.36 -2.59 -2.41
C ARG A 161 23.24 -1.80 -1.44
N ALA A 162 22.66 -1.14 -0.45
CA ALA A 162 23.41 -0.38 0.55
C ALA A 162 24.22 -1.28 1.50
N VAL A 163 23.76 -2.51 1.74
CA VAL A 163 24.44 -3.50 2.60
C VAL A 163 25.51 -4.27 1.84
N LEU A 164 25.23 -4.65 0.60
CA LEU A 164 26.12 -5.48 -0.20
C LEU A 164 27.29 -4.66 -0.79
N SER A 165 28.49 -5.22 -0.75
CA SER A 165 29.68 -4.62 -1.37
C SER A 165 29.42 -4.28 -2.85
N PRO A 166 29.99 -3.17 -3.36
CA PRO A 166 29.95 -2.82 -4.79
C PRO A 166 30.44 -3.95 -5.72
N LYS A 167 31.26 -4.87 -5.22
CA LYS A 167 31.77 -6.03 -5.95
C LYS A 167 30.72 -7.11 -6.26
N VAL A 168 29.57 -7.08 -5.60
CA VAL A 168 28.48 -8.01 -5.87
C VAL A 168 27.74 -7.60 -7.13
N SER A 169 27.66 -8.52 -8.11
CA SER A 169 27.01 -8.26 -9.40
C SER A 169 25.51 -7.89 -9.24
N PRO A 170 24.95 -7.09 -10.17
CA PRO A 170 23.52 -6.77 -10.15
C PRO A 170 22.61 -7.99 -10.16
N ALA A 171 22.98 -9.05 -10.92
CA ALA A 171 22.22 -10.30 -10.97
C ALA A 171 22.16 -10.99 -9.60
N ARG A 172 23.28 -11.03 -8.89
CA ARG A 172 23.35 -11.62 -7.54
C ARG A 172 22.53 -10.82 -6.52
N ARG A 173 22.51 -9.48 -6.64
CA ARG A 173 21.68 -8.63 -5.79
C ARG A 173 20.19 -8.90 -5.97
N ARG A 174 19.71 -9.00 -7.23
CA ARG A 174 18.32 -9.35 -7.55
C ARG A 174 17.95 -10.74 -7.00
N GLN A 175 18.87 -11.71 -7.10
CA GLN A 175 18.65 -13.04 -6.54
C GLN A 175 18.38 -12.99 -5.03
N VAL A 176 19.15 -12.17 -4.28
CA VAL A 176 18.92 -11.98 -2.82
C VAL A 176 17.57 -11.32 -2.57
N THR A 177 17.17 -10.34 -3.38
CA THR A 177 15.86 -9.68 -3.26
C THR A 177 14.71 -10.66 -3.50
N ASN A 178 14.80 -11.51 -4.52
CA ASN A 178 13.74 -12.47 -4.84
C ASN A 178 13.53 -13.51 -3.73
N ILE A 179 14.60 -13.97 -3.05
CA ILE A 179 14.48 -14.92 -1.92
C ILE A 179 13.58 -14.38 -0.78
N VAL A 180 13.47 -13.08 -0.63
CA VAL A 180 12.66 -12.46 0.43
C VAL A 180 11.18 -12.40 0.06
N TYR A 181 10.84 -12.49 -1.24
CA TYR A 181 9.46 -12.39 -1.74
C TYR A 181 8.84 -13.72 -2.21
N ASP A 182 9.65 -14.78 -2.35
CA ASP A 182 9.18 -16.15 -2.61
C ASP A 182 8.77 -16.84 -1.29
#